data_2f6202722a16b42a7c8a49450d6a0900
#
_entry.id   2f6202722a16b42a7c8a49450d6a0900
#
_cell.length_a   1.000
_cell.length_b   1.000
_cell.length_c   1.000
_cell.angle_alpha   90.00
_cell.angle_beta   90.00
_cell.angle_gamma   90.00
#
_symmetry.space_group_name_H-M   'P 1'
#
loop_
_entity.id
_entity.type
_entity.pdbx_description
1 polymer ?
#
loop_
_entity_poly.entity_id
_entity_poly.type
_entity_poly.pdbx_seq_one_letter_code
_entity_poly.pdbx_strand_id
1 'polypeptide(L)'
;MRFEDIIGHHDIKCRLRDMADSGRIPHALMLAGKPGIGKMRMARAFVQYIACTSHVDGDACGKCPACRQVENLNFPDVNYVFPIVKKTSPKRVLCADYADEWRAFLSEHSYMPMREWMTAIDAGNSQPSIYVTESAEILRRLSLSAYSSRYKVTVIWLPERMNDETANKLLKMIEEPYADSLFVMVSNEPEKIIATIRSRVQTLNMLPLSPQEIAGGLMRDCSVSEEEALAAARLAEGSYARALDQLAQGAETVHFRELFQDMMRRAYARDVVRLKEIGEEVAAMGRVGACRFLAYVATMLRENLIYNLRNPELNLLSAEEEAFSQKFSPFVNEVNITPLARAVDEAVRDITGNANAKIVCFDLMLKVLMHIRRK
;
A
#
# COMPACT_ATOMS: atom_id res chain seq x y z
N MET A 1 1.90 9.54 15.71
CA MET A 1 0.58 9.02 15.26
C MET A 1 -0.42 9.23 16.38
N ARG A 2 -1.37 10.15 16.21
CA ARG A 2 -2.40 10.47 17.20
C ARG A 2 -3.77 10.05 16.70
N PHE A 3 -4.79 10.02 17.57
CA PHE A 3 -6.15 9.71 17.14
C PHE A 3 -6.69 10.75 16.13
N GLU A 4 -6.27 12.03 16.24
CA GLU A 4 -6.65 13.06 15.27
C GLU A 4 -6.14 12.80 13.85
N ASP A 5 -5.01 12.10 13.70
CA ASP A 5 -4.41 11.76 12.40
C ASP A 5 -5.18 10.65 11.66
N ILE A 6 -6.14 9.99 12.32
CA ILE A 6 -6.88 8.86 11.76
C ILE A 6 -8.18 9.36 11.14
N ILE A 7 -8.45 8.89 9.93
CA ILE A 7 -9.67 9.22 9.19
C ILE A 7 -10.84 8.39 9.76
N GLY A 8 -11.96 9.04 10.04
CA GLY A 8 -13.19 8.39 10.51
C GLY A 8 -13.05 7.66 11.85
N HIS A 9 -13.86 6.61 12.03
CA HIS A 9 -13.87 5.72 13.20
C HIS A 9 -14.03 6.41 14.55
N HIS A 10 -14.84 7.45 14.62
CA HIS A 10 -15.00 8.26 15.82
C HIS A 10 -15.38 7.43 17.06
N ASP A 11 -16.33 6.50 16.91
CA ASP A 11 -16.79 5.63 18.00
C ASP A 11 -15.69 4.75 18.57
N ILE A 12 -14.82 4.22 17.70
CA ILE A 12 -13.70 3.38 18.12
C ILE A 12 -12.65 4.22 18.86
N LYS A 13 -12.37 5.43 18.38
CA LYS A 13 -11.47 6.37 19.07
C LYS A 13 -11.98 6.71 20.48
N CYS A 14 -13.26 7.05 20.62
CA CYS A 14 -13.88 7.31 21.91
C CYS A 14 -13.77 6.10 22.85
N ARG A 15 -14.16 4.92 22.38
CA ARG A 15 -14.09 3.69 23.18
C ARG A 15 -12.67 3.36 23.65
N LEU A 16 -11.66 3.53 22.80
CA LEU A 16 -10.26 3.29 23.17
C LEU A 16 -9.76 4.31 24.20
N ARG A 17 -10.15 5.58 24.07
CA ARG A 17 -9.84 6.62 25.09
C ARG A 17 -10.50 6.29 26.42
N ASP A 18 -11.80 5.98 26.41
CA ASP A 18 -12.56 5.64 27.62
C ASP A 18 -11.95 4.44 28.36
N MET A 19 -11.50 3.42 27.63
CA MET A 19 -10.78 2.28 28.22
C MET A 19 -9.47 2.71 28.88
N ALA A 20 -8.70 3.57 28.22
CA ALA A 20 -7.43 4.06 28.76
C ALA A 20 -7.64 4.97 29.98
N ASP A 21 -8.54 5.94 29.90
CA ASP A 21 -8.78 6.94 30.93
C ASP A 21 -9.43 6.33 32.19
N SER A 22 -10.30 5.32 31.99
CA SER A 22 -10.88 4.54 33.11
C SER A 22 -9.91 3.53 33.71
N GLY A 23 -8.75 3.29 33.09
CA GLY A 23 -7.79 2.27 33.52
C GLY A 23 -8.29 0.83 33.32
N ARG A 24 -9.36 0.63 32.54
CA ARG A 24 -10.00 -0.69 32.28
C ARG A 24 -9.68 -1.19 30.89
N ILE A 25 -8.41 -1.30 30.57
CA ILE A 25 -7.95 -1.86 29.30
C ILE A 25 -7.97 -3.39 29.40
N PRO A 26 -8.67 -4.11 28.49
CA PRO A 26 -8.59 -5.57 28.48
C PRO A 26 -7.18 -6.01 28.10
N HIS A 27 -6.72 -7.10 28.70
CA HIS A 27 -5.37 -7.63 28.43
C HIS A 27 -5.18 -8.08 26.96
N ALA A 28 -6.25 -8.34 26.22
CA ALA A 28 -6.22 -8.67 24.81
C ALA A 28 -7.34 -7.96 24.06
N LEU A 29 -6.95 -7.14 23.10
CA LEU A 29 -7.83 -6.34 22.24
C LEU A 29 -7.57 -6.66 20.78
N MET A 30 -8.61 -6.75 19.96
CA MET A 30 -8.50 -6.96 18.51
C MET A 30 -9.25 -5.87 17.76
N LEU A 31 -8.55 -5.17 16.86
CA LEU A 31 -9.12 -4.31 15.85
C LEU A 31 -9.35 -5.14 14.59
N ALA A 32 -10.61 -5.43 14.29
CA ALA A 32 -11.03 -6.27 13.18
C ALA A 32 -11.75 -5.46 12.10
N GLY A 33 -11.59 -5.81 10.83
CA GLY A 33 -12.27 -5.18 9.71
C GLY A 33 -11.52 -5.33 8.38
N LYS A 34 -12.09 -4.80 7.31
CA LYS A 34 -11.51 -4.90 5.96
C LYS A 34 -10.08 -4.32 5.90
N PRO A 35 -9.21 -4.80 4.98
CA PRO A 35 -7.89 -4.21 4.78
C PRO A 35 -7.98 -2.75 4.30
N GLY A 36 -6.96 -1.94 4.65
CA GLY A 36 -6.83 -0.57 4.16
C GLY A 36 -7.71 0.49 4.83
N ILE A 37 -8.43 0.17 5.93
CA ILE A 37 -9.31 1.11 6.66
C ILE A 37 -8.61 1.83 7.83
N GLY A 38 -7.31 1.60 8.05
CA GLY A 38 -6.54 2.31 9.09
C GLY A 38 -6.41 1.58 10.45
N LYS A 39 -6.65 0.26 10.52
CA LYS A 39 -6.55 -0.52 11.77
C LYS A 39 -5.19 -0.40 12.47
N MET A 40 -4.09 -0.53 11.74
CA MET A 40 -2.75 -0.40 12.32
C MET A 40 -2.47 1.03 12.78
N ARG A 41 -2.96 2.05 12.07
CA ARG A 41 -2.90 3.44 12.52
C ARG A 41 -3.62 3.61 13.85
N MET A 42 -4.82 3.01 13.98
CA MET A 42 -5.60 3.00 15.22
C MET A 42 -4.86 2.30 16.36
N ALA A 43 -4.27 1.13 16.12
CA ALA A 43 -3.46 0.43 17.10
C ALA A 43 -2.26 1.27 17.57
N ARG A 44 -1.53 1.90 16.66
CA ARG A 44 -0.39 2.76 16.97
C ARG A 44 -0.81 4.02 17.74
N ALA A 45 -1.92 4.66 17.37
CA ALA A 45 -2.45 5.81 18.09
C ALA A 45 -2.86 5.45 19.51
N PHE A 46 -3.51 4.29 19.69
CA PHE A 46 -3.86 3.78 21.01
C PHE A 46 -2.62 3.49 21.87
N VAL A 47 -1.62 2.83 21.31
CA VAL A 47 -0.34 2.59 21.99
C VAL A 47 0.33 3.91 22.38
N GLN A 48 0.35 4.90 21.49
CA GLN A 48 0.90 6.22 21.79
C GLN A 48 0.12 6.95 22.87
N TYR A 49 -1.21 6.80 22.87
CA TYR A 49 -2.08 7.39 23.89
C TYR A 49 -1.77 6.84 25.28
N ILE A 50 -1.73 5.52 25.43
CA ILE A 50 -1.45 4.89 26.74
C ILE A 50 -0.02 5.08 27.22
N ALA A 51 0.95 5.31 26.32
CA ALA A 51 2.34 5.60 26.66
C ALA A 51 2.59 7.09 26.94
N CYS A 52 1.69 7.98 26.52
CA CYS A 52 1.85 9.43 26.65
C CYS A 52 1.83 9.88 28.10
N THR A 53 2.78 10.71 28.49
CA THR A 53 2.87 11.27 29.85
C THR A 53 2.09 12.57 30.06
N SER A 54 1.59 13.19 28.98
CA SER A 54 0.94 14.52 29.01
C SER A 54 -0.05 14.64 27.88
N HIS A 55 -1.30 14.21 28.11
CA HIS A 55 -2.37 14.37 27.10
C HIS A 55 -2.70 15.84 26.86
N VAL A 56 -3.05 16.18 25.63
CA VAL A 56 -3.48 17.51 25.20
C VAL A 56 -4.75 17.35 24.36
N ASP A 57 -5.78 18.13 24.70
CA ASP A 57 -7.07 18.12 23.99
C ASP A 57 -7.71 16.71 23.84
N GLY A 58 -7.52 15.85 24.85
CA GLY A 58 -8.05 14.49 24.85
C GLY A 58 -7.32 13.54 23.89
N ASP A 59 -6.07 13.85 23.48
CA ASP A 59 -5.23 13.01 22.65
C ASP A 59 -3.79 12.97 23.18
N ALA A 60 -2.95 12.10 22.62
CA ALA A 60 -1.53 12.05 22.93
C ALA A 60 -0.84 13.35 22.51
N CYS A 61 0.07 13.88 23.34
CA CYS A 61 0.69 15.18 23.07
C CYS A 61 1.62 15.20 21.83
N GLY A 62 2.09 14.04 21.34
CA GLY A 62 3.00 13.92 20.20
C GLY A 62 4.43 14.42 20.45
N LYS A 63 4.73 15.02 21.60
CA LYS A 63 5.99 15.75 21.84
C LYS A 63 6.84 15.18 22.98
N CYS A 64 6.25 14.46 23.95
CA CYS A 64 7.00 13.87 25.06
C CYS A 64 7.93 12.76 24.56
N PRO A 65 8.95 12.36 25.33
CA PRO A 65 9.89 11.32 24.95
C PRO A 65 9.22 9.99 24.56
N ALA A 66 8.19 9.57 25.30
CA ALA A 66 7.43 8.36 25.00
C ALA A 66 6.72 8.46 23.63
N CYS A 67 6.03 9.57 23.34
CA CYS A 67 5.40 9.80 22.05
C CYS A 67 6.39 9.72 20.88
N ARG A 68 7.56 10.35 21.02
CA ARG A 68 8.62 10.33 19.98
C ARG A 68 9.18 8.92 19.78
N GLN A 69 9.38 8.16 20.85
CA GLN A 69 9.88 6.80 20.77
C GLN A 69 8.85 5.84 20.15
N VAL A 70 7.55 5.97 20.48
CA VAL A 70 6.48 5.19 19.85
C VAL A 70 6.37 5.54 18.36
N GLU A 71 6.46 6.82 18.00
CA GLU A 71 6.43 7.27 16.60
C GLU A 71 7.58 6.68 15.80
N ASN A 72 8.78 6.67 16.35
CA ASN A 72 9.99 6.13 15.74
C ASN A 72 10.13 4.60 15.86
N LEU A 73 9.11 3.91 16.39
CA LEU A 73 9.08 2.44 16.57
C LEU A 73 10.26 1.88 17.39
N ASN A 74 10.75 2.66 18.35
CA ASN A 74 11.85 2.27 19.24
C ASN A 74 11.50 2.36 20.73
N PHE A 75 10.19 2.40 21.06
CA PHE A 75 9.73 2.38 22.44
C PHE A 75 9.95 0.99 23.04
N PRO A 76 10.71 0.88 24.17
CA PRO A 76 11.18 -0.43 24.67
C PRO A 76 10.06 -1.35 25.13
N ASP A 77 8.94 -0.79 25.62
CA ASP A 77 7.81 -1.57 26.12
C ASP A 77 6.79 -1.95 25.04
N VAL A 78 7.11 -1.68 23.76
CA VAL A 78 6.27 -2.07 22.61
C VAL A 78 6.99 -3.07 21.72
N ASN A 79 6.37 -4.22 21.51
CA ASN A 79 6.83 -5.25 20.62
C ASN A 79 5.88 -5.40 19.42
N TYR A 80 6.44 -5.48 18.21
CA TYR A 80 5.67 -5.73 16.99
C TYR A 80 5.89 -7.15 16.50
N VAL A 81 4.81 -7.86 16.24
CA VAL A 81 4.78 -9.22 15.69
C VAL A 81 4.00 -9.18 14.37
N PHE A 82 4.59 -9.72 13.34
CA PHE A 82 4.06 -9.65 11.98
C PHE A 82 4.47 -10.88 11.17
N PRO A 83 3.76 -11.21 10.07
CA PRO A 83 4.12 -12.35 9.23
C PRO A 83 5.49 -12.14 8.56
N ILE A 84 6.35 -13.14 8.63
CA ILE A 84 7.68 -13.16 8.01
C ILE A 84 7.86 -14.41 7.14
N VAL A 85 8.93 -14.43 6.34
CA VAL A 85 9.44 -15.64 5.69
C VAL A 85 10.75 -16.05 6.38
N LYS A 86 10.93 -17.34 6.63
CA LYS A 86 12.20 -17.83 7.20
C LYS A 86 13.27 -17.88 6.13
N LYS A 87 14.41 -17.23 6.39
CA LYS A 87 15.60 -17.28 5.52
C LYS A 87 16.75 -17.99 6.25
N THR A 88 17.52 -18.75 5.52
CA THR A 88 18.67 -19.48 6.06
C THR A 88 19.98 -18.73 5.89
N SER A 89 20.10 -17.85 4.89
CA SER A 89 21.32 -17.08 4.62
C SER A 89 20.96 -15.65 4.17
N PRO A 90 21.17 -14.62 5.02
CA PRO A 90 21.47 -14.72 6.45
C PRO A 90 20.30 -15.34 7.22
N LYS A 91 20.58 -15.95 8.39
CA LYS A 91 19.54 -16.57 9.22
C LYS A 91 18.57 -15.50 9.74
N ARG A 92 17.30 -15.57 9.31
CA ARG A 92 16.20 -14.70 9.74
C ARG A 92 15.00 -15.57 10.10
N VAL A 93 14.63 -15.61 11.35
CA VAL A 93 13.59 -16.51 11.88
C VAL A 93 12.64 -15.84 12.87
N LEU A 94 12.92 -14.58 13.26
CA LEU A 94 12.13 -13.77 14.19
C LEU A 94 11.74 -12.44 13.53
N CYS A 95 10.66 -11.82 14.01
CA CYS A 95 10.28 -10.48 13.59
C CYS A 95 11.38 -9.45 13.85
N ALA A 96 12.17 -9.63 14.92
CA ALA A 96 13.31 -8.78 15.23
C ALA A 96 14.38 -8.75 14.12
N ASP A 97 14.52 -9.83 13.36
CA ASP A 97 15.47 -9.92 12.24
C ASP A 97 15.04 -9.07 11.02
N TYR A 98 13.80 -8.58 11.03
CA TYR A 98 13.19 -7.74 9.99
C TYR A 98 12.80 -6.35 10.53
N ALA A 99 13.43 -5.92 11.63
CA ALA A 99 13.03 -4.69 12.30
C ALA A 99 13.25 -3.43 11.45
N ASP A 100 14.27 -3.41 10.60
CA ASP A 100 14.56 -2.27 9.73
C ASP A 100 13.58 -2.20 8.57
N GLU A 101 13.29 -3.34 7.92
CA GLU A 101 12.27 -3.45 6.88
C GLU A 101 10.88 -3.08 7.44
N TRP A 102 10.57 -3.50 8.68
CA TRP A 102 9.31 -3.16 9.33
C TRP A 102 9.17 -1.66 9.60
N ARG A 103 10.24 -1.00 10.06
CA ARG A 103 10.24 0.46 10.27
C ARG A 103 10.04 1.21 8.96
N ALA A 104 10.77 0.84 7.92
CA ALA A 104 10.63 1.43 6.59
C ALA A 104 9.20 1.24 6.07
N PHE A 105 8.68 0.01 6.12
CA PHE A 105 7.33 -0.31 5.68
C PHE A 105 6.24 0.49 6.42
N LEU A 106 6.33 0.62 7.74
CA LEU A 106 5.36 1.40 8.52
C LEU A 106 5.43 2.92 8.26
N SER A 107 6.60 3.45 7.87
CA SER A 107 6.76 4.85 7.52
C SER A 107 6.21 5.17 6.13
N GLU A 108 6.40 4.26 5.17
CA GLU A 108 6.01 4.45 3.77
C GLU A 108 4.56 4.03 3.50
N HIS A 109 4.10 2.96 4.17
CA HIS A 109 2.82 2.33 3.90
C HIS A 109 1.88 2.36 5.12
N SER A 110 1.36 3.54 5.44
CA SER A 110 0.50 3.77 6.62
C SER A 110 -0.75 2.88 6.69
N TYR A 111 -1.25 2.35 5.57
CA TYR A 111 -2.43 1.49 5.48
C TYR A 111 -2.11 0.02 5.26
N MET A 112 -0.83 -0.36 5.33
CA MET A 112 -0.35 -1.73 5.46
C MET A 112 -0.76 -2.70 4.35
N PRO A 113 -0.51 -2.42 3.07
CA PRO A 113 -0.81 -3.37 2.00
C PRO A 113 0.12 -4.59 2.09
N MET A 114 -0.45 -5.79 2.17
CA MET A 114 0.32 -7.05 2.32
C MET A 114 1.29 -7.29 1.17
N ARG A 115 0.93 -6.87 -0.05
CA ARG A 115 1.78 -6.99 -1.23
C ARG A 115 3.10 -6.25 -1.06
N GLU A 116 3.04 -5.02 -0.58
CA GLU A 116 4.23 -4.18 -0.37
C GLU A 116 5.10 -4.76 0.75
N TRP A 117 4.47 -5.30 1.80
CA TRP A 117 5.22 -6.01 2.83
C TRP A 117 5.97 -7.24 2.28
N MET A 118 5.31 -8.05 1.44
CA MET A 118 5.96 -9.19 0.79
C MET A 118 7.15 -8.77 -0.06
N THR A 119 7.06 -7.64 -0.74
CA THR A 119 8.17 -7.05 -1.51
C THR A 119 9.30 -6.59 -0.58
N ALA A 120 8.97 -5.86 0.49
CA ALA A 120 9.95 -5.34 1.44
C ALA A 120 10.80 -6.44 2.10
N ILE A 121 10.21 -7.60 2.39
CA ILE A 121 10.93 -8.75 2.98
C ILE A 121 11.48 -9.73 1.94
N ASP A 122 11.36 -9.41 0.63
CA ASP A 122 11.76 -10.29 -0.46
C ASP A 122 11.20 -11.71 -0.30
N ALA A 123 9.88 -11.79 -0.15
CA ALA A 123 9.17 -13.05 0.11
C ALA A 123 9.13 -13.99 -1.10
N GLY A 124 9.32 -13.46 -2.32
CA GLY A 124 9.16 -14.21 -3.55
C GLY A 124 7.77 -14.86 -3.63
N ASN A 125 7.73 -16.17 -3.87
CA ASN A 125 6.50 -16.96 -3.91
C ASN A 125 6.09 -17.54 -2.53
N SER A 126 6.86 -17.27 -1.47
CA SER A 126 6.57 -17.79 -0.13
C SER A 126 5.42 -17.03 0.51
N GLN A 127 4.60 -17.74 1.28
CA GLN A 127 3.55 -17.10 2.08
C GLN A 127 4.12 -16.74 3.46
N PRO A 128 4.16 -15.44 3.83
CA PRO A 128 4.60 -15.03 5.16
C PRO A 128 3.66 -15.55 6.25
N SER A 129 4.25 -15.98 7.37
CA SER A 129 3.54 -16.55 8.52
C SER A 129 4.17 -16.07 9.83
N ILE A 130 3.41 -16.11 10.91
CA ILE A 130 3.92 -15.90 12.26
C ILE A 130 4.27 -17.27 12.84
N TYR A 131 5.55 -17.50 13.05
CA TYR A 131 6.06 -18.82 13.45
C TYR A 131 6.16 -18.98 14.97
N VAL A 132 6.19 -20.22 15.40
CA VAL A 132 6.27 -20.60 16.83
C VAL A 132 7.51 -20.06 17.56
N THR A 133 8.58 -19.79 16.83
CA THR A 133 9.77 -19.14 17.38
C THR A 133 9.46 -17.77 17.98
N GLU A 134 8.49 -17.05 17.42
CA GLU A 134 8.05 -15.75 17.92
C GLU A 134 7.34 -15.85 19.28
N SER A 135 6.61 -16.94 19.53
CA SER A 135 5.95 -17.14 20.83
C SER A 135 6.94 -17.17 22.00
N ALA A 136 8.11 -17.77 21.81
CA ALA A 136 9.15 -17.79 22.82
C ALA A 136 9.75 -16.39 23.07
N GLU A 137 9.92 -15.60 22.02
CA GLU A 137 10.41 -14.23 22.13
C GLU A 137 9.37 -13.31 22.80
N ILE A 138 8.08 -13.44 22.46
CA ILE A 138 6.98 -12.73 23.14
C ILE A 138 7.01 -13.04 24.64
N LEU A 139 7.07 -14.33 25.01
CA LEU A 139 7.12 -14.76 26.39
C LEU A 139 8.33 -14.16 27.13
N ARG A 140 9.51 -14.24 26.52
CA ARG A 140 10.73 -13.66 27.07
C ARG A 140 10.61 -12.16 27.33
N ARG A 141 10.02 -11.41 26.38
CA ARG A 141 9.80 -9.96 26.53
C ARG A 141 8.78 -9.64 27.59
N LEU A 142 7.69 -10.39 27.68
CA LEU A 142 6.65 -10.17 28.69
C LEU A 142 7.11 -10.51 30.11
N SER A 143 8.04 -11.46 30.28
CA SER A 143 8.57 -11.82 31.61
C SER A 143 9.52 -10.79 32.22
N LEU A 144 10.02 -9.83 31.41
CA LEU A 144 10.83 -8.71 31.92
C LEU A 144 9.93 -7.64 32.57
N SER A 145 10.40 -6.77 33.44
CA SER A 145 9.67 -5.61 33.95
C SER A 145 9.47 -4.56 32.87
N ALA A 146 8.39 -3.80 32.91
CA ALA A 146 8.22 -2.63 32.04
C ALA A 146 9.28 -1.57 32.37
N TYR A 147 9.81 -0.90 31.34
CA TYR A 147 10.92 0.04 31.49
C TYR A 147 10.46 1.48 31.65
N SER A 148 9.53 1.94 30.83
CA SER A 148 9.16 3.35 30.77
C SER A 148 7.65 3.60 30.71
N SER A 149 6.81 2.58 30.57
CA SER A 149 5.35 2.71 30.61
C SER A 149 4.73 1.77 31.65
N ARG A 150 3.45 1.99 31.96
CA ARG A 150 2.69 1.05 32.79
C ARG A 150 2.49 -0.29 32.09
N TYR A 151 2.25 -0.26 30.78
CA TYR A 151 1.88 -1.47 30.01
C TYR A 151 3.02 -1.94 29.12
N LYS A 152 3.22 -3.25 29.07
CA LYS A 152 3.96 -3.94 28.01
C LYS A 152 3.01 -4.32 26.89
N VAL A 153 3.20 -3.73 25.74
CA VAL A 153 2.30 -3.90 24.60
C VAL A 153 2.92 -4.80 23.54
N THR A 154 2.20 -5.85 23.15
CA THR A 154 2.53 -6.65 21.97
C THR A 154 1.48 -6.37 20.88
N VAL A 155 1.90 -5.69 19.84
CA VAL A 155 1.06 -5.43 18.65
C VAL A 155 1.26 -6.56 17.65
N ILE A 156 0.19 -7.30 17.33
CA ILE A 156 0.23 -8.42 16.41
C ILE A 156 -0.51 -8.04 15.14
N TRP A 157 0.22 -7.90 14.04
CA TRP A 157 -0.38 -7.67 12.72
C TRP A 157 -0.68 -8.98 12.02
N LEU A 158 -1.91 -9.15 11.54
CA LEU A 158 -2.43 -10.34 10.87
C LEU A 158 -2.29 -11.61 11.72
N PRO A 159 -2.91 -11.67 12.91
CA PRO A 159 -2.89 -12.86 13.76
C PRO A 159 -3.48 -14.10 13.06
N GLU A 160 -4.33 -13.94 12.04
CA GLU A 160 -4.81 -15.02 11.17
C GLU A 160 -3.72 -15.71 10.34
N ARG A 161 -2.49 -15.15 10.33
CA ARG A 161 -1.30 -15.76 9.70
C ARG A 161 -0.45 -16.58 10.68
N MET A 162 -0.89 -16.75 11.93
CA MET A 162 -0.25 -17.66 12.87
C MET A 162 -0.49 -19.12 12.46
N ASN A 163 0.53 -19.96 12.59
CA ASN A 163 0.30 -21.40 12.55
C ASN A 163 -0.34 -21.89 13.87
N ASP A 164 -0.94 -23.07 13.85
CA ASP A 164 -1.68 -23.62 15.00
C ASP A 164 -0.82 -23.72 16.27
N GLU A 165 0.46 -24.05 16.13
CA GLU A 165 1.38 -24.15 17.26
C GLU A 165 1.64 -22.80 17.92
N THR A 166 1.82 -21.74 17.10
CA THR A 166 1.96 -20.34 17.58
C THR A 166 0.69 -19.89 18.28
N ALA A 167 -0.46 -20.14 17.67
CA ALA A 167 -1.77 -19.76 18.20
C ALA A 167 -2.04 -20.41 19.56
N ASN A 168 -1.75 -21.70 19.71
CA ASN A 168 -1.92 -22.43 20.96
C ASN A 168 -0.96 -21.96 22.06
N LYS A 169 0.28 -21.56 21.73
CA LYS A 169 1.19 -20.96 22.72
C LYS A 169 0.76 -19.58 23.14
N LEU A 170 0.27 -18.76 22.19
CA LEU A 170 -0.26 -17.45 22.50
C LEU A 170 -1.53 -17.52 23.36
N LEU A 171 -2.36 -18.53 23.14
CA LEU A 171 -3.58 -18.76 23.94
C LEU A 171 -3.26 -18.83 25.44
N LYS A 172 -2.21 -19.55 25.84
CA LYS A 172 -1.78 -19.64 27.24
C LYS A 172 -1.41 -18.27 27.83
N MET A 173 -0.76 -17.42 27.05
CA MET A 173 -0.39 -16.06 27.47
C MET A 173 -1.60 -15.13 27.57
N ILE A 174 -2.65 -15.39 26.79
CA ILE A 174 -3.92 -14.65 26.85
C ILE A 174 -4.79 -15.13 28.03
N GLU A 175 -4.75 -16.42 28.37
CA GLU A 175 -5.50 -16.99 29.49
C GLU A 175 -4.89 -16.58 30.85
N GLU A 176 -3.57 -16.58 30.94
CA GLU A 176 -2.81 -16.23 32.14
C GLU A 176 -1.86 -15.06 31.82
N PRO A 177 -2.38 -13.84 31.64
CA PRO A 177 -1.56 -12.70 31.25
C PRO A 177 -0.61 -12.26 32.37
N TYR A 178 0.61 -11.88 32.00
CA TYR A 178 1.51 -11.18 32.93
C TYR A 178 0.89 -9.85 33.34
N ALA A 179 1.18 -9.43 34.58
CA ALA A 179 0.71 -8.14 35.07
C ALA A 179 1.10 -7.01 34.07
N ASP A 180 0.15 -6.13 33.81
CA ASP A 180 0.31 -4.99 32.90
C ASP A 180 0.72 -5.37 31.46
N SER A 181 0.53 -6.62 31.03
CA SER A 181 0.68 -7.01 29.62
C SER A 181 -0.58 -6.70 28.80
N LEU A 182 -0.38 -6.20 27.58
CA LEU A 182 -1.46 -5.85 26.67
C LEU A 182 -1.16 -6.41 25.28
N PHE A 183 -2.08 -7.20 24.74
CA PHE A 183 -2.07 -7.65 23.36
C PHE A 183 -3.01 -6.78 22.53
N VAL A 184 -2.49 -6.18 21.46
CA VAL A 184 -3.27 -5.42 20.48
C VAL A 184 -3.17 -6.13 19.12
N MET A 185 -4.22 -6.82 18.73
CA MET A 185 -4.27 -7.56 17.48
C MET A 185 -4.91 -6.73 16.37
N VAL A 186 -4.36 -6.79 15.17
CA VAL A 186 -4.86 -6.10 13.98
C VAL A 186 -5.15 -7.14 12.91
N SER A 187 -6.44 -7.49 12.74
CA SER A 187 -6.89 -8.58 11.87
C SER A 187 -7.72 -8.08 10.69
N ASN A 188 -7.48 -8.69 9.51
CA ASN A 188 -8.31 -8.51 8.32
C ASN A 188 -9.39 -9.58 8.20
N GLU A 189 -9.13 -10.78 8.73
CA GLU A 189 -9.97 -11.98 8.60
C GLU A 189 -10.11 -12.66 9.98
N PRO A 190 -10.81 -12.02 10.93
CA PRO A 190 -10.91 -12.52 12.31
C PRO A 190 -11.51 -13.92 12.40
N GLU A 191 -12.33 -14.31 11.43
CA GLU A 191 -12.93 -15.65 11.34
C GLU A 191 -11.89 -16.76 11.11
N LYS A 192 -10.71 -16.46 10.55
CA LYS A 192 -9.62 -17.41 10.37
C LYS A 192 -8.77 -17.63 11.63
N ILE A 193 -8.97 -16.80 12.65
CA ILE A 193 -8.32 -16.97 13.95
C ILE A 193 -9.05 -18.09 14.71
N ILE A 194 -8.29 -18.98 15.40
CA ILE A 194 -8.88 -20.06 16.16
C ILE A 194 -9.90 -19.54 17.18
N ALA A 195 -11.02 -20.26 17.32
CA ALA A 195 -12.17 -19.85 18.13
C ALA A 195 -11.80 -19.61 19.60
N THR A 196 -10.85 -20.37 20.12
CA THR A 196 -10.34 -20.26 21.48
C THR A 196 -9.65 -18.91 21.76
N ILE A 197 -8.90 -18.35 20.82
CA ILE A 197 -8.36 -16.99 20.94
C ILE A 197 -9.48 -15.96 20.82
N ARG A 198 -10.35 -16.10 19.80
CA ARG A 198 -11.45 -15.14 19.58
C ARG A 198 -12.38 -14.97 20.77
N SER A 199 -12.64 -16.04 21.51
CA SER A 199 -13.51 -16.00 22.70
C SER A 199 -12.91 -15.27 23.90
N ARG A 200 -11.58 -15.02 23.91
CA ARG A 200 -10.86 -14.38 25.00
C ARG A 200 -10.34 -12.99 24.69
N VAL A 201 -10.51 -12.55 23.45
CA VAL A 201 -10.05 -11.24 22.98
C VAL A 201 -11.26 -10.32 22.80
N GLN A 202 -11.19 -9.12 23.37
CA GLN A 202 -12.21 -8.11 23.12
C GLN A 202 -12.07 -7.55 21.71
N THR A 203 -13.05 -7.85 20.84
CA THR A 203 -13.02 -7.40 19.45
C THR A 203 -13.72 -6.06 19.29
N LEU A 204 -13.07 -5.12 18.65
CA LEU A 204 -13.61 -3.87 18.15
C LEU A 204 -13.68 -3.94 16.62
N ASN A 205 -14.88 -4.03 16.09
CA ASN A 205 -15.11 -4.07 14.65
C ASN A 205 -15.05 -2.67 14.08
N MET A 206 -14.05 -2.41 13.24
CA MET A 206 -13.91 -1.19 12.47
C MET A 206 -14.67 -1.34 11.15
N LEU A 207 -15.68 -0.50 10.95
CA LEU A 207 -16.49 -0.51 9.74
C LEU A 207 -15.74 0.11 8.56
N PRO A 208 -16.12 -0.19 7.31
CA PRO A 208 -15.63 0.55 6.14
C PRO A 208 -15.88 2.05 6.29
N LEU A 209 -14.96 2.86 5.82
CA LEU A 209 -15.10 4.32 5.81
C LEU A 209 -16.19 4.76 4.81
N SER A 210 -16.89 5.82 5.14
CA SER A 210 -17.83 6.45 4.19
C SER A 210 -17.05 7.15 3.05
N PRO A 211 -17.67 7.33 1.87
CA PRO A 211 -17.04 8.07 0.78
C PRO A 211 -16.65 9.50 1.17
N GLN A 212 -17.43 10.15 2.05
CA GLN A 212 -17.17 11.50 2.53
C GLN A 212 -15.93 11.55 3.44
N GLU A 213 -15.78 10.57 4.35
CA GLU A 213 -14.60 10.47 5.22
C GLU A 213 -13.33 10.20 4.38
N ILE A 214 -13.42 9.33 3.37
CA ILE A 214 -12.31 9.06 2.46
C ILE A 214 -11.96 10.31 1.67
N ALA A 215 -12.93 10.99 1.06
CA ALA A 215 -12.69 12.20 0.28
C ALA A 215 -12.06 13.31 1.12
N GLY A 216 -12.59 13.56 2.32
CA GLY A 216 -11.99 14.52 3.27
C GLY A 216 -10.54 14.19 3.63
N GLY A 217 -10.24 12.90 3.81
CA GLY A 217 -8.89 12.42 4.04
C GLY A 217 -7.97 12.66 2.83
N LEU A 218 -8.42 12.34 1.62
CA LEU A 218 -7.65 12.52 0.39
C LEU A 218 -7.35 14.00 0.10
N MET A 219 -8.32 14.88 0.28
CA MET A 219 -8.10 16.33 0.14
C MET A 219 -7.04 16.85 1.11
N ARG A 220 -7.06 16.37 2.37
CA ARG A 220 -6.10 16.75 3.39
C ARG A 220 -4.70 16.21 3.11
N ASP A 221 -4.59 14.91 2.75
CA ASP A 221 -3.32 14.18 2.69
C ASP A 221 -2.65 14.26 1.31
N CYS A 222 -3.44 14.40 0.22
CA CYS A 222 -2.97 14.37 -1.17
C CYS A 222 -3.15 15.70 -1.90
N SER A 223 -3.81 16.72 -1.31
CA SER A 223 -4.08 18.02 -1.93
C SER A 223 -4.79 17.94 -3.30
N VAL A 224 -5.68 16.96 -3.46
CA VAL A 224 -6.49 16.76 -4.67
C VAL A 224 -7.80 17.53 -4.59
N SER A 225 -8.46 17.77 -5.72
CA SER A 225 -9.78 18.40 -5.77
C SER A 225 -10.86 17.54 -5.12
N GLU A 226 -11.96 18.16 -4.69
CA GLU A 226 -13.09 17.44 -4.10
C GLU A 226 -13.71 16.44 -5.08
N GLU A 227 -13.77 16.78 -6.36
CA GLU A 227 -14.34 15.94 -7.42
C GLU A 227 -13.48 14.66 -7.60
N GLU A 228 -12.16 14.79 -7.72
CA GLU A 228 -11.22 13.68 -7.82
C GLU A 228 -11.25 12.81 -6.56
N ALA A 229 -11.27 13.43 -5.37
CA ALA A 229 -11.35 12.74 -4.10
C ALA A 229 -12.63 11.91 -3.97
N LEU A 230 -13.79 12.47 -4.33
CA LEU A 230 -15.06 11.77 -4.30
C LEU A 230 -15.13 10.64 -5.34
N ALA A 231 -14.58 10.83 -6.53
CA ALA A 231 -14.52 9.80 -7.56
C ALA A 231 -13.70 8.59 -7.07
N ALA A 232 -12.50 8.82 -6.54
CA ALA A 232 -11.65 7.78 -5.97
C ALA A 232 -12.31 7.10 -4.77
N ALA A 233 -12.97 7.87 -3.88
CA ALA A 233 -13.64 7.37 -2.69
C ALA A 233 -14.80 6.40 -3.01
N ARG A 234 -15.58 6.68 -4.05
CA ARG A 234 -16.69 5.81 -4.51
C ARG A 234 -16.20 4.44 -4.96
N LEU A 235 -15.05 4.38 -5.65
CA LEU A 235 -14.46 3.14 -6.15
C LEU A 235 -13.71 2.34 -5.05
N ALA A 236 -13.39 3.00 -3.95
CA ALA A 236 -12.58 2.43 -2.89
C ALA A 236 -13.33 1.44 -1.96
N GLU A 237 -14.66 1.33 -2.04
CA GLU A 237 -15.48 0.41 -1.22
C GLU A 237 -15.20 0.52 0.29
N GLY A 238 -14.94 1.74 0.76
CA GLY A 238 -14.66 2.03 2.17
C GLY A 238 -13.21 1.77 2.63
N SER A 239 -12.28 1.49 1.70
CA SER A 239 -10.86 1.30 1.99
C SER A 239 -10.05 2.52 1.55
N TYR A 240 -9.45 3.24 2.47
CA TYR A 240 -8.60 4.39 2.15
C TYR A 240 -7.36 4.00 1.34
N ALA A 241 -6.78 2.82 1.61
CA ALA A 241 -5.67 2.31 0.80
C ALA A 241 -6.05 2.17 -0.67
N ARG A 242 -7.24 1.60 -0.96
CA ARG A 242 -7.74 1.51 -2.34
C ARG A 242 -7.98 2.89 -2.97
N ALA A 243 -8.45 3.86 -2.20
CA ALA A 243 -8.64 5.22 -2.70
C ALA A 243 -7.30 5.87 -3.11
N LEU A 244 -6.25 5.67 -2.31
CA LEU A 244 -4.90 6.10 -2.67
C LEU A 244 -4.39 5.40 -3.94
N ASP A 245 -4.62 4.09 -4.07
CA ASP A 245 -4.26 3.34 -5.28
C ASP A 245 -5.01 3.87 -6.52
N GLN A 246 -6.29 4.20 -6.38
CA GLN A 246 -7.09 4.79 -7.47
C GLN A 246 -6.55 6.17 -7.90
N LEU A 247 -6.19 7.03 -6.95
CA LEU A 247 -5.58 8.32 -7.26
C LEU A 247 -4.21 8.15 -7.94
N ALA A 248 -3.39 7.23 -7.43
CA ALA A 248 -2.08 6.94 -8.02
C ALA A 248 -2.22 6.41 -9.46
N GLN A 249 -3.19 5.52 -9.72
CA GLN A 249 -3.49 5.03 -11.06
C GLN A 249 -4.03 6.13 -11.97
N GLY A 250 -4.88 7.02 -11.47
CA GLY A 250 -5.37 8.18 -12.21
C GLY A 250 -4.24 9.11 -12.62
N ALA A 251 -3.37 9.49 -11.69
CA ALA A 251 -2.20 10.34 -11.95
C ALA A 251 -1.21 9.67 -12.92
N GLU A 252 -0.99 8.36 -12.77
CA GLU A 252 -0.15 7.58 -13.69
C GLU A 252 -0.74 7.57 -15.10
N THR A 253 -2.05 7.40 -15.24
CA THR A 253 -2.74 7.42 -16.55
C THR A 253 -2.63 8.80 -17.21
N VAL A 254 -2.78 9.89 -16.46
CA VAL A 254 -2.57 11.25 -16.96
C VAL A 254 -1.13 11.43 -17.46
N HIS A 255 -0.14 11.02 -16.65
CA HIS A 255 1.25 11.09 -17.04
C HIS A 255 1.56 10.25 -18.29
N PHE A 256 1.03 9.03 -18.37
CA PHE A 256 1.19 8.16 -19.54
C PHE A 256 0.55 8.78 -20.80
N ARG A 257 -0.60 9.43 -20.65
CA ARG A 257 -1.25 10.14 -21.75
C ARG A 257 -0.39 11.29 -22.27
N GLU A 258 0.12 12.12 -21.37
CA GLU A 258 0.99 13.25 -21.73
C GLU A 258 2.27 12.77 -22.43
N LEU A 259 2.88 11.74 -21.88
CA LEU A 259 4.11 11.16 -22.41
C LEU A 259 3.88 10.51 -23.79
N PHE A 260 2.76 9.79 -23.96
CA PHE A 260 2.35 9.24 -25.25
C PHE A 260 2.13 10.35 -26.30
N GLN A 261 1.43 11.43 -25.92
CA GLN A 261 1.18 12.54 -26.82
C GLN A 261 2.48 13.25 -27.23
N ASP A 262 3.42 13.49 -26.28
CA ASP A 262 4.72 14.09 -26.58
C ASP A 262 5.53 13.14 -27.48
N MET A 263 5.61 11.86 -27.16
CA MET A 263 6.28 10.84 -27.96
C MET A 263 5.77 10.85 -29.43
N MET A 264 4.46 10.84 -29.65
CA MET A 264 3.90 10.80 -31.01
C MET A 264 4.14 12.11 -31.77
N ARG A 265 4.03 13.27 -31.10
CA ARG A 265 4.34 14.57 -31.70
C ARG A 265 5.80 14.68 -32.11
N ARG A 266 6.74 14.24 -31.22
CA ARG A 266 8.17 14.29 -31.46
C ARG A 266 8.62 13.27 -32.51
N ALA A 267 8.03 12.09 -32.53
CA ALA A 267 8.28 11.11 -33.58
C ALA A 267 7.85 11.65 -34.95
N TYR A 268 6.69 12.29 -35.04
CA TYR A 268 6.25 12.95 -36.27
C TYR A 268 7.16 14.11 -36.68
N ALA A 269 7.63 14.92 -35.72
CA ALA A 269 8.54 16.04 -35.96
C ALA A 269 9.98 15.60 -36.25
N ARG A 270 10.32 14.31 -36.05
CA ARG A 270 11.68 13.74 -36.13
C ARG A 270 12.67 14.34 -35.13
N ASP A 271 12.17 14.71 -33.95
CA ASP A 271 12.97 15.24 -32.85
C ASP A 271 13.61 14.08 -32.05
N VAL A 272 14.74 13.57 -32.54
CA VAL A 272 15.43 12.42 -31.96
C VAL A 272 15.97 12.72 -30.55
N VAL A 273 16.34 13.98 -30.29
CA VAL A 273 16.88 14.36 -28.98
C VAL A 273 15.81 14.23 -27.90
N ARG A 274 14.65 14.80 -28.13
CA ARG A 274 13.55 14.70 -27.19
C ARG A 274 13.02 13.27 -27.06
N LEU A 275 12.99 12.50 -28.14
CA LEU A 275 12.62 11.08 -28.10
C LEU A 275 13.59 10.26 -27.23
N LYS A 276 14.89 10.57 -27.24
CA LYS A 276 15.86 9.94 -26.35
C LYS A 276 15.52 10.25 -24.88
N GLU A 277 15.24 11.52 -24.55
CA GLU A 277 14.85 11.92 -23.19
C GLU A 277 13.58 11.18 -22.73
N ILE A 278 12.55 11.08 -23.58
CA ILE A 278 11.33 10.31 -23.29
C ILE A 278 11.67 8.83 -23.03
N GLY A 279 12.55 8.24 -23.83
CA GLY A 279 13.01 6.86 -23.62
C GLY A 279 13.73 6.67 -22.28
N GLU A 280 14.53 7.65 -21.86
CA GLU A 280 15.20 7.64 -20.55
C GLU A 280 14.19 7.83 -19.39
N GLU A 281 13.19 8.68 -19.58
CA GLU A 281 12.09 8.86 -18.61
C GLU A 281 11.29 7.57 -18.41
N VAL A 282 10.90 6.90 -19.50
CA VAL A 282 10.22 5.58 -19.42
C VAL A 282 11.11 4.55 -18.73
N ALA A 283 12.41 4.50 -19.06
CA ALA A 283 13.32 3.55 -18.42
C ALA A 283 13.50 3.83 -16.91
N ALA A 284 13.43 5.10 -16.48
CA ALA A 284 13.53 5.51 -15.09
C ALA A 284 12.31 5.08 -14.22
N MET A 285 11.15 4.77 -14.83
CA MET A 285 9.97 4.23 -14.14
C MET A 285 10.22 2.80 -13.60
N GLY A 286 11.34 2.21 -13.92
CA GLY A 286 11.65 0.82 -13.61
C GLY A 286 10.90 -0.16 -14.50
N ARG A 287 11.19 -1.45 -14.33
CA ARG A 287 10.67 -2.53 -15.19
C ARG A 287 9.13 -2.59 -15.25
N VAL A 288 8.49 -2.51 -14.08
CA VAL A 288 7.04 -2.61 -13.98
C VAL A 288 6.35 -1.37 -14.55
N GLY A 289 6.86 -0.16 -14.24
CA GLY A 289 6.33 1.10 -14.75
C GLY A 289 6.48 1.21 -16.27
N ALA A 290 7.65 0.87 -16.81
CA ALA A 290 7.89 0.84 -18.25
C ALA A 290 6.93 -0.11 -18.98
N CYS A 291 6.72 -1.33 -18.47
CA CYS A 291 5.76 -2.27 -19.06
C CYS A 291 4.31 -1.75 -19.01
N ARG A 292 3.91 -1.06 -17.94
CA ARG A 292 2.57 -0.43 -17.86
C ARG A 292 2.41 0.69 -18.87
N PHE A 293 3.43 1.56 -19.01
CA PHE A 293 3.41 2.58 -20.07
C PHE A 293 3.31 1.98 -21.46
N LEU A 294 4.08 0.92 -21.77
CA LEU A 294 4.01 0.24 -23.07
C LEU A 294 2.66 -0.41 -23.32
N ALA A 295 2.01 -0.97 -22.32
CA ALA A 295 0.64 -1.48 -22.42
C ALA A 295 -0.35 -0.34 -22.72
N TYR A 296 -0.19 0.83 -22.10
CA TYR A 296 -0.96 2.02 -22.43
C TYR A 296 -0.75 2.47 -23.87
N VAL A 297 0.50 2.50 -24.36
CA VAL A 297 0.83 2.82 -25.76
C VAL A 297 0.12 1.85 -26.72
N ALA A 298 0.17 0.55 -26.46
CA ALA A 298 -0.50 -0.47 -27.28
C ALA A 298 -2.02 -0.23 -27.33
N THR A 299 -2.64 0.07 -26.18
CA THR A 299 -4.07 0.41 -26.07
C THR A 299 -4.38 1.64 -26.91
N MET A 300 -3.63 2.74 -26.76
CA MET A 300 -3.86 3.97 -27.50
C MET A 300 -3.70 3.80 -29.01
N LEU A 301 -2.74 3.01 -29.47
CA LEU A 301 -2.57 2.69 -30.88
C LEU A 301 -3.79 1.92 -31.43
N ARG A 302 -4.28 0.93 -30.69
CA ARG A 302 -5.49 0.18 -31.03
C ARG A 302 -6.74 1.08 -31.07
N GLU A 303 -6.96 1.89 -30.04
CA GLU A 303 -8.14 2.77 -29.95
C GLU A 303 -8.13 3.82 -31.06
N ASN A 304 -6.97 4.38 -31.45
CA ASN A 304 -6.88 5.31 -32.57
C ASN A 304 -7.15 4.64 -33.93
N LEU A 305 -6.77 3.37 -34.12
CA LEU A 305 -7.16 2.60 -35.30
C LEU A 305 -8.68 2.38 -35.35
N ILE A 306 -9.28 1.96 -34.22
CA ILE A 306 -10.73 1.74 -34.07
C ILE A 306 -11.51 3.06 -34.32
N TYR A 307 -10.99 4.17 -33.79
CA TYR A 307 -11.58 5.50 -33.99
C TYR A 307 -11.77 5.82 -35.48
N ASN A 308 -10.83 5.43 -36.34
CA ASN A 308 -10.91 5.59 -37.77
C ASN A 308 -12.02 4.74 -38.42
N LEU A 309 -12.47 3.65 -37.77
CA LEU A 309 -13.59 2.84 -38.26
C LEU A 309 -14.96 3.48 -38.02
N ARG A 310 -15.01 4.63 -37.31
CA ARG A 310 -16.22 5.41 -36.99
C ARG A 310 -17.31 4.60 -36.30
N ASN A 311 -16.93 3.62 -35.45
CA ASN A 311 -17.85 2.85 -34.63
C ASN A 311 -17.64 3.18 -33.15
N PRO A 312 -18.49 4.10 -32.58
CA PRO A 312 -18.35 4.56 -31.19
C PRO A 312 -18.48 3.43 -30.14
N GLU A 313 -19.27 2.39 -30.45
CA GLU A 313 -19.50 1.27 -29.52
C GLU A 313 -18.24 0.42 -29.27
N LEU A 314 -17.27 0.46 -30.18
CA LEU A 314 -16.02 -0.29 -30.08
C LEU A 314 -14.87 0.53 -29.44
N ASN A 315 -15.06 1.83 -29.23
CA ASN A 315 -14.04 2.75 -28.76
C ASN A 315 -14.17 2.96 -27.25
N LEU A 316 -13.07 2.80 -26.51
CA LEU A 316 -13.01 2.89 -25.05
C LEU A 316 -12.24 4.12 -24.56
N LEU A 317 -12.07 5.15 -25.40
CA LEU A 317 -11.36 6.38 -25.04
C LEU A 317 -12.13 7.19 -23.99
N SER A 318 -11.41 7.75 -23.04
CA SER A 318 -11.94 8.82 -22.18
C SER A 318 -12.17 10.11 -22.98
N ALA A 319 -12.96 11.04 -22.45
CA ALA A 319 -13.24 12.32 -23.14
C ALA A 319 -11.96 13.10 -23.50
N GLU A 320 -10.95 13.02 -22.64
CA GLU A 320 -9.67 13.71 -22.82
C GLU A 320 -8.77 13.00 -23.85
N GLU A 321 -8.80 11.68 -23.90
CA GLU A 321 -8.13 10.88 -24.93
C GLU A 321 -8.79 11.03 -26.28
N GLU A 322 -10.13 11.13 -26.32
CA GLU A 322 -10.89 11.38 -27.53
C GLU A 322 -10.53 12.73 -28.16
N ALA A 323 -10.40 13.79 -27.36
CA ALA A 323 -10.00 15.11 -27.84
C ALA A 323 -8.62 15.11 -28.54
N PHE A 324 -7.69 14.27 -28.08
CA PHE A 324 -6.42 14.05 -28.76
C PHE A 324 -6.60 13.16 -30.01
N SER A 325 -7.34 12.09 -29.91
CA SER A 325 -7.55 11.09 -30.97
C SER A 325 -8.24 11.67 -32.19
N GLN A 326 -9.12 12.65 -32.02
CA GLN A 326 -9.72 13.40 -33.15
C GLN A 326 -8.67 13.95 -34.11
N LYS A 327 -7.52 14.39 -33.60
CA LYS A 327 -6.43 14.96 -34.40
C LYS A 327 -5.36 13.94 -34.76
N PHE A 328 -5.18 12.94 -33.93
CA PHE A 328 -4.10 11.98 -34.05
C PHE A 328 -4.47 10.70 -34.81
N SER A 329 -5.73 10.25 -34.76
CA SER A 329 -6.15 8.99 -35.39
C SER A 329 -5.79 8.90 -36.90
N PRO A 330 -5.80 9.96 -37.73
CA PRO A 330 -5.42 9.85 -39.13
C PRO A 330 -3.96 9.41 -39.36
N PHE A 331 -3.11 9.52 -38.35
CA PHE A 331 -1.71 9.07 -38.41
C PHE A 331 -1.54 7.61 -38.09
N VAL A 332 -2.58 6.90 -37.60
CA VAL A 332 -2.59 5.47 -37.34
C VAL A 332 -3.44 4.78 -38.40
N ASN A 333 -2.84 3.97 -39.24
CA ASN A 333 -3.50 3.36 -40.39
C ASN A 333 -3.13 1.86 -40.52
N GLU A 334 -3.74 1.14 -41.45
CA GLU A 334 -3.53 -0.29 -41.66
C GLU A 334 -2.07 -0.65 -42.03
N VAL A 335 -1.32 0.28 -42.61
CA VAL A 335 0.06 0.06 -43.06
C VAL A 335 1.03 0.16 -41.89
N ASN A 336 0.80 1.12 -40.98
CA ASN A 336 1.75 1.40 -39.88
C ASN A 336 1.39 0.76 -38.54
N ILE A 337 0.13 0.37 -38.31
CA ILE A 337 -0.30 -0.20 -37.03
C ILE A 337 0.44 -1.50 -36.70
N THR A 338 0.60 -2.41 -37.65
CA THR A 338 1.26 -3.70 -37.41
C THR A 338 2.73 -3.53 -37.02
N PRO A 339 3.57 -2.74 -37.74
CA PRO A 339 4.94 -2.51 -37.30
C PRO A 339 5.05 -1.73 -35.98
N LEU A 340 4.15 -0.79 -35.69
CA LEU A 340 4.11 -0.07 -34.42
C LEU A 340 3.77 -1.02 -33.24
N ALA A 341 2.70 -1.80 -33.36
CA ALA A 341 2.31 -2.78 -32.35
C ALA A 341 3.44 -3.81 -32.09
N ARG A 342 4.05 -4.33 -33.16
CA ARG A 342 5.18 -5.25 -33.04
C ARG A 342 6.37 -4.62 -32.31
N ALA A 343 6.68 -3.37 -32.56
CA ALA A 343 7.77 -2.66 -31.88
C ALA A 343 7.49 -2.55 -30.37
N VAL A 344 6.23 -2.28 -29.97
CA VAL A 344 5.82 -2.25 -28.56
C VAL A 344 5.93 -3.63 -27.92
N ASP A 345 5.43 -4.68 -28.57
CA ASP A 345 5.51 -6.06 -28.06
C ASP A 345 6.95 -6.55 -27.91
N GLU A 346 7.84 -6.20 -28.84
CA GLU A 346 9.26 -6.49 -28.75
C GLU A 346 9.89 -5.80 -27.53
N ALA A 347 9.60 -4.51 -27.34
CA ALA A 347 10.09 -3.76 -26.18
C ALA A 347 9.62 -4.36 -24.84
N VAL A 348 8.34 -4.75 -24.75
CA VAL A 348 7.80 -5.41 -23.54
C VAL A 348 8.54 -6.72 -23.27
N ARG A 349 8.74 -7.55 -24.29
CA ARG A 349 9.45 -8.82 -24.16
C ARG A 349 10.88 -8.63 -23.70
N ASP A 350 11.60 -7.68 -24.29
CA ASP A 350 13.00 -7.42 -24.00
C ASP A 350 13.19 -6.88 -22.58
N ILE A 351 12.33 -5.93 -22.14
CA ILE A 351 12.33 -5.40 -20.75
C ILE A 351 11.99 -6.53 -19.75
N THR A 352 11.03 -7.40 -20.04
CA THR A 352 10.70 -8.53 -19.17
C THR A 352 11.81 -9.56 -19.15
N GLY A 353 12.57 -9.71 -20.25
CA GLY A 353 13.76 -10.56 -20.38
C GLY A 353 15.03 -9.97 -19.74
N ASN A 354 14.92 -8.86 -18.95
CA ASN A 354 16.05 -8.16 -18.30
C ASN A 354 17.05 -7.49 -19.26
N ALA A 355 16.65 -7.13 -20.49
CA ALA A 355 17.47 -6.26 -21.33
C ALA A 355 17.59 -4.86 -20.73
N ASN A 356 18.60 -4.09 -21.16
CA ASN A 356 18.81 -2.73 -20.70
C ASN A 356 17.64 -1.82 -21.14
N ALA A 357 16.81 -1.41 -20.20
CA ALA A 357 15.60 -0.64 -20.46
C ALA A 357 15.85 0.66 -21.23
N LYS A 358 16.98 1.38 -20.99
CA LYS A 358 17.31 2.61 -21.72
C LYS A 358 17.54 2.36 -23.21
N ILE A 359 18.22 1.26 -23.53
CA ILE A 359 18.49 0.89 -24.93
C ILE A 359 17.20 0.46 -25.61
N VAL A 360 16.40 -0.40 -24.95
CA VAL A 360 15.13 -0.90 -25.49
C VAL A 360 14.14 0.24 -25.72
N CYS A 361 13.98 1.14 -24.74
CA CYS A 361 13.07 2.28 -24.89
C CYS A 361 13.53 3.21 -26.03
N PHE A 362 14.81 3.47 -26.15
CA PHE A 362 15.32 4.33 -27.24
C PHE A 362 15.14 3.67 -28.61
N ASP A 363 15.38 2.36 -28.74
CA ASP A 363 15.11 1.60 -29.98
C ASP A 363 13.62 1.69 -30.35
N LEU A 364 12.73 1.55 -29.38
CA LEU A 364 11.29 1.74 -29.58
C LEU A 364 10.97 3.15 -30.12
N MET A 365 11.55 4.21 -29.53
CA MET A 365 11.34 5.59 -30.00
C MET A 365 11.76 5.77 -31.45
N LEU A 366 12.87 5.15 -31.85
CA LEU A 366 13.33 5.18 -33.25
C LEU A 366 12.42 4.41 -34.18
N LYS A 367 11.90 3.25 -33.76
CA LYS A 367 10.92 2.48 -34.53
C LYS A 367 9.61 3.25 -34.70
N VAL A 368 9.10 3.92 -33.65
CA VAL A 368 7.94 4.79 -33.75
C VAL A 368 8.17 5.93 -34.74
N LEU A 369 9.31 6.60 -34.69
CA LEU A 369 9.71 7.66 -35.62
C LEU A 369 9.74 7.17 -37.08
N MET A 370 10.22 5.94 -37.32
CA MET A 370 10.30 5.36 -38.66
C MET A 370 8.94 5.00 -39.23
N HIS A 371 8.02 4.56 -38.37
CA HIS A 371 6.74 3.99 -38.82
C HIS A 371 5.56 4.98 -38.82
N ILE A 372 5.57 6.01 -37.96
CA ILE A 372 4.41 6.93 -37.79
C ILE A 372 4.02 7.66 -39.08
N ARG A 373 4.95 7.88 -40.00
CA ARG A 373 4.68 8.57 -41.28
C ARG A 373 4.43 7.63 -42.48
N ARG A 374 4.44 6.32 -42.27
CA ARG A 374 4.09 5.37 -43.35
C ARG A 374 2.62 5.51 -43.71
N LYS A 375 2.34 5.84 -44.95
CA LYS A 375 1.01 5.93 -45.53
C LYS A 375 0.69 4.66 -46.32
#